data_928808a6ffcf95b42952167e6816b7a9
#
_entry.id   928808a6ffcf95b42952167e6816b7a9
#
_cell.length_a   1.000
_cell.length_b   1.000
_cell.length_c   1.000
_cell.angle_alpha   90.00
_cell.angle_beta   90.00
_cell.angle_gamma   90.00
#
_symmetry.space_group_name_H-M   'P 1'
#
loop_
_entity.id
_entity.type
_entity.pdbx_description
1 polymer ?
#
loop_
_entity_poly.entity_id
_entity_poly.type
_entity_poly.pdbx_seq_one_letter_code
_entity_poly.pdbx_strand_id
1 'polypeptide(L)'
;MSVREDYIWQRLFAACGLLFFIFTLLGLEVFWPQPPSFAWSAEQTAAYYVEHRTGFLIGVVLCSIGMAFLLAWTVQFCLMLWRLEGGSRAVSAVTVANLTASPILLSFDLAIFGVAAYRPAQINPEITRALSDIAWLGSQHIWPMLTLGMALSGVLILRTQGRSESLPAWLGWFSLVVALCEFGQVPIFFVTSGPFSGDGAGAWYLATFTWGPWILAAGWAMWQVLGRSQLEHPADDAALQVPVRPSSAGDPITR
;
A
#
# COMPACT_ATOMS: atom_id res chain seq x y z
N MET A 1 4.48 24.41 10.95
CA MET A 1 5.07 23.12 11.33
C MET A 1 6.57 23.27 11.23
N SER A 2 7.33 22.91 12.26
CA SER A 2 8.80 22.96 12.20
C SER A 2 9.31 21.86 11.26
N VAL A 3 10.54 22.04 10.71
CA VAL A 3 11.18 21.02 9.86
C VAL A 3 11.27 19.68 10.58
N ARG A 4 11.56 19.70 11.88
CA ARG A 4 11.63 18.50 12.74
C ARG A 4 10.29 17.79 12.85
N GLU A 5 9.19 18.51 13.02
CA GLU A 5 7.84 17.94 13.07
C GLU A 5 7.48 17.27 11.75
N ASP A 6 7.84 17.88 10.61
CA ASP A 6 7.60 17.29 9.30
C ASP A 6 8.31 15.93 9.11
N TYR A 7 9.59 15.83 9.53
CA TYR A 7 10.32 14.55 9.51
C TYR A 7 9.70 13.48 10.42
N ILE A 8 9.17 13.86 11.59
CA ILE A 8 8.49 12.91 12.48
C ILE A 8 7.24 12.35 11.80
N TRP A 9 6.40 13.19 11.19
CA TRP A 9 5.22 12.74 10.47
C TRP A 9 5.56 11.83 9.28
N GLN A 10 6.56 12.19 8.50
CA GLN A 10 7.00 11.37 7.38
C GLN A 10 7.49 9.98 7.82
N ARG A 11 8.21 9.89 8.94
CA ARG A 11 8.62 8.60 9.52
C ARG A 11 7.43 7.81 10.05
N LEU A 12 6.46 8.45 10.68
CA LEU A 12 5.23 7.77 11.10
C LEU A 12 4.47 7.19 9.89
N PHE A 13 4.36 7.95 8.80
CA PHE A 13 3.73 7.44 7.58
C PHE A 13 4.54 6.31 6.93
N ALA A 14 5.86 6.35 6.97
CA ALA A 14 6.69 5.24 6.53
C ALA A 14 6.45 3.97 7.38
N ALA A 15 6.22 4.12 8.70
CA ALA A 15 5.88 3.02 9.59
C ALA A 15 4.46 2.45 9.39
N CYS A 16 3.56 3.18 8.71
CA CYS A 16 2.21 2.71 8.40
C CYS A 16 2.21 1.42 7.56
N GLY A 17 3.27 1.15 6.78
CA GLY A 17 3.44 -0.12 6.07
C GLY A 17 3.50 -1.33 7.01
N LEU A 18 4.12 -1.19 8.18
CA LEU A 18 4.13 -2.23 9.20
C LEU A 18 2.74 -2.42 9.83
N LEU A 19 2.03 -1.33 10.12
CA LEU A 19 0.66 -1.40 10.65
C LEU A 19 -0.28 -2.05 9.65
N PHE A 20 -0.20 -1.66 8.38
CA PHE A 20 -0.92 -2.35 7.30
C PHE A 20 -0.67 -3.85 7.33
N PHE A 21 0.60 -4.26 7.37
CA PHE A 21 0.98 -5.67 7.36
C PHE A 21 0.41 -6.42 8.58
N ILE A 22 0.49 -5.84 9.78
CA ILE A 22 -0.06 -6.44 11.01
C ILE A 22 -1.57 -6.62 10.90
N PHE A 23 -2.32 -5.58 10.52
CA PHE A 23 -3.78 -5.64 10.44
C PHE A 23 -4.24 -6.60 9.34
N THR A 24 -3.56 -6.61 8.19
CA THR A 24 -3.88 -7.51 7.09
C THR A 24 -3.54 -8.96 7.43
N LEU A 25 -2.39 -9.22 8.05
CA LEU A 25 -2.01 -10.56 8.50
C LEU A 25 -3.00 -11.11 9.54
N LEU A 26 -3.35 -10.30 10.54
CA LEU A 26 -4.38 -10.69 11.52
C LEU A 26 -5.73 -10.94 10.83
N GLY A 27 -6.12 -10.09 9.90
CA GLY A 27 -7.36 -10.24 9.16
C GLY A 27 -7.39 -11.52 8.33
N LEU A 28 -6.39 -11.74 7.49
CA LEU A 28 -6.37 -12.84 6.53
C LEU A 28 -5.96 -14.18 7.13
N GLU A 29 -5.05 -14.21 8.11
CA GLU A 29 -4.49 -15.49 8.62
C GLU A 29 -5.15 -15.96 9.91
N VAL A 30 -5.69 -15.02 10.73
CA VAL A 30 -6.28 -15.37 12.04
C VAL A 30 -7.80 -15.46 11.96
N PHE A 31 -8.44 -14.47 11.34
CA PHE A 31 -9.90 -14.36 11.34
C PHE A 31 -10.55 -14.77 10.03
N TRP A 32 -9.88 -14.57 8.91
CA TRP A 32 -10.38 -14.92 7.59
C TRP A 32 -9.82 -16.31 7.22
N PRO A 33 -10.65 -17.35 7.18
CA PRO A 33 -10.19 -18.64 6.72
C PRO A 33 -9.82 -18.56 5.23
N GLN A 34 -9.18 -19.63 4.73
CA GLN A 34 -8.76 -19.68 3.33
C GLN A 34 -9.88 -19.27 2.37
N PRO A 35 -9.54 -18.56 1.28
CA PRO A 35 -10.54 -18.14 0.31
C PRO A 35 -11.32 -19.32 -0.26
N PRO A 36 -12.62 -19.13 -0.54
CA PRO A 36 -13.40 -20.15 -1.22
C PRO A 36 -12.78 -20.44 -2.59
N SER A 37 -12.67 -21.71 -2.95
CA SER A 37 -12.13 -22.10 -4.25
C SER A 37 -13.09 -21.73 -5.38
N PHE A 38 -12.54 -21.21 -6.48
CA PHE A 38 -13.31 -20.93 -7.70
C PHE A 38 -13.93 -22.20 -8.34
N ALA A 39 -13.46 -23.39 -7.94
CA ALA A 39 -14.02 -24.66 -8.38
C ALA A 39 -15.27 -25.08 -7.60
N TRP A 40 -15.64 -24.38 -6.52
CA TRP A 40 -16.79 -24.75 -5.68
C TRP A 40 -18.12 -24.42 -6.36
N SER A 41 -19.17 -25.21 -6.01
CA SER A 41 -20.53 -24.87 -6.38
C SER A 41 -21.04 -23.66 -5.58
N ALA A 42 -22.14 -23.06 -6.02
CA ALA A 42 -22.77 -21.95 -5.32
C ALA A 42 -23.19 -22.33 -3.89
N GLU A 43 -23.70 -23.55 -3.69
CA GLU A 43 -24.09 -24.06 -2.38
C GLU A 43 -22.87 -24.25 -1.46
N GLN A 44 -21.75 -24.75 -1.98
CA GLN A 44 -20.51 -24.89 -1.23
C GLN A 44 -19.97 -23.53 -0.80
N THR A 45 -19.95 -22.57 -1.71
CA THR A 45 -19.53 -21.19 -1.42
C THR A 45 -20.44 -20.56 -0.36
N ALA A 46 -21.76 -20.66 -0.51
CA ALA A 46 -22.71 -20.11 0.47
C ALA A 46 -22.56 -20.78 1.85
N ALA A 47 -22.44 -22.09 1.90
CA ALA A 47 -22.22 -22.82 3.15
C ALA A 47 -20.94 -22.36 3.87
N TYR A 48 -19.87 -22.16 3.13
CA TYR A 48 -18.61 -21.64 3.66
C TYR A 48 -18.79 -20.25 4.32
N TYR A 49 -19.49 -19.31 3.67
CA TYR A 49 -19.76 -17.98 4.25
C TYR A 49 -20.69 -18.05 5.48
N VAL A 50 -21.61 -19.01 5.53
CA VAL A 50 -22.46 -19.24 6.71
C VAL A 50 -21.63 -19.74 7.89
N GLU A 51 -20.80 -20.74 7.67
CA GLU A 51 -19.96 -21.37 8.69
C GLU A 51 -18.95 -20.39 9.29
N HIS A 52 -18.30 -19.59 8.44
CA HIS A 52 -17.18 -18.75 8.82
C HIS A 52 -17.54 -17.26 8.98
N ARG A 53 -18.84 -16.95 8.99
CA ARG A 53 -19.38 -15.58 8.94
C ARG A 53 -18.70 -14.58 9.89
N THR A 54 -18.59 -14.95 11.15
CA THR A 54 -18.09 -14.02 12.19
C THR A 54 -16.60 -13.74 12.00
N GLY A 55 -15.78 -14.76 11.78
CA GLY A 55 -14.36 -14.60 11.49
C GLY A 55 -14.13 -13.78 10.26
N PHE A 56 -14.89 -14.08 9.20
CA PHE A 56 -14.80 -13.35 7.93
C PHE A 56 -15.09 -11.85 8.08
N LEU A 57 -16.15 -11.47 8.80
CA LEU A 57 -16.49 -10.07 9.04
C LEU A 57 -15.45 -9.36 9.90
N ILE A 58 -14.87 -10.02 10.91
CA ILE A 58 -13.75 -9.48 11.69
C ILE A 58 -12.55 -9.27 10.77
N GLY A 59 -12.22 -10.26 9.93
CA GLY A 59 -11.13 -10.17 8.95
C GLY A 59 -11.31 -8.98 8.01
N VAL A 60 -12.50 -8.79 7.44
CA VAL A 60 -12.82 -7.64 6.58
C VAL A 60 -12.60 -6.31 7.31
N VAL A 61 -13.02 -6.19 8.57
CA VAL A 61 -12.82 -4.95 9.36
C VAL A 61 -11.33 -4.69 9.58
N LEU A 62 -10.57 -5.70 9.99
CA LEU A 62 -9.14 -5.57 10.22
C LEU A 62 -8.38 -5.20 8.93
N CYS A 63 -8.68 -5.88 7.82
CA CYS A 63 -8.10 -5.55 6.53
C CYS A 63 -8.47 -4.12 6.10
N SER A 64 -9.70 -3.67 6.31
CA SER A 64 -10.13 -2.29 5.99
C SER A 64 -9.35 -1.24 6.79
N ILE A 65 -9.07 -1.50 8.06
CA ILE A 65 -8.19 -0.64 8.87
C ILE A 65 -6.76 -0.66 8.27
N GLY A 66 -6.28 -1.84 7.87
CA GLY A 66 -5.00 -1.99 7.19
C GLY A 66 -4.91 -1.14 5.92
N MET A 67 -5.96 -1.07 5.11
CA MET A 67 -5.98 -0.27 3.87
C MET A 67 -5.79 1.22 4.13
N ALA A 68 -6.31 1.76 5.23
CA ALA A 68 -6.07 3.17 5.59
C ALA A 68 -4.58 3.43 5.88
N PHE A 69 -3.90 2.51 6.57
CA PHE A 69 -2.45 2.58 6.79
C PHE A 69 -1.65 2.38 5.49
N LEU A 70 -2.09 1.47 4.63
CA LEU A 70 -1.46 1.28 3.32
C LEU A 70 -1.53 2.56 2.48
N LEU A 71 -2.67 3.24 2.46
CA LEU A 71 -2.83 4.49 1.71
C LEU A 71 -1.88 5.57 2.25
N ALA A 72 -1.78 5.74 3.56
CA ALA A 72 -0.86 6.70 4.18
C ALA A 72 0.60 6.39 3.84
N TRP A 73 1.01 5.11 3.92
CA TRP A 73 2.32 4.64 3.52
C TRP A 73 2.60 4.90 2.04
N THR A 74 1.64 4.57 1.16
CA THR A 74 1.77 4.75 -0.29
C THR A 74 1.98 6.22 -0.66
N VAL A 75 1.20 7.13 -0.07
CA VAL A 75 1.38 8.56 -0.28
C VAL A 75 2.78 9.01 0.16
N GLN A 76 3.26 8.57 1.32
CA GLN A 76 4.60 8.90 1.79
C GLN A 76 5.70 8.38 0.84
N PHE A 77 5.59 7.14 0.39
CA PHE A 77 6.51 6.55 -0.58
C PHE A 77 6.55 7.36 -1.89
N CYS A 78 5.39 7.70 -2.42
CA CYS A 78 5.25 8.50 -3.62
C CYS A 78 5.80 9.93 -3.46
N LEU A 79 5.63 10.56 -2.29
CA LEU A 79 6.22 11.87 -2.01
C LEU A 79 7.75 11.83 -2.01
N MET A 80 8.36 10.77 -1.50
CA MET A 80 9.82 10.58 -1.60
C MET A 80 10.27 10.46 -3.05
N LEU A 81 9.60 9.62 -3.84
CA LEU A 81 9.91 9.49 -5.28
C LEU A 81 9.74 10.82 -6.02
N TRP A 82 8.71 11.58 -5.69
CA TRP A 82 8.43 12.91 -6.26
C TRP A 82 9.58 13.92 -6.02
N ARG A 83 10.16 13.88 -4.83
CA ARG A 83 11.33 14.73 -4.49
C ARG A 83 12.58 14.28 -5.25
N LEU A 84 12.76 12.99 -5.43
CA LEU A 84 13.92 12.41 -6.09
C LEU A 84 13.94 12.63 -7.59
N GLU A 85 12.79 12.62 -8.28
CA GLU A 85 12.75 12.67 -9.74
C GLU A 85 13.31 13.98 -10.29
N GLY A 86 12.89 15.10 -9.75
CA GLY A 86 13.19 16.42 -10.33
C GLY A 86 12.46 16.64 -11.67
N GLY A 87 12.76 17.73 -12.36
CA GLY A 87 12.21 18.03 -13.69
C GLY A 87 10.69 17.99 -13.76
N SER A 88 10.12 17.30 -14.77
CA SER A 88 8.68 17.24 -15.02
C SER A 88 7.89 16.40 -14.01
N ARG A 89 8.57 15.54 -13.27
CA ARG A 89 7.97 14.61 -12.30
C ARG A 89 6.88 13.68 -12.88
N ALA A 90 6.94 13.42 -14.17
CA ALA A 90 5.93 12.65 -14.88
C ALA A 90 5.92 11.18 -14.43
N VAL A 91 7.10 10.60 -14.18
CA VAL A 91 7.21 9.19 -13.72
C VAL A 91 6.62 9.06 -12.32
N SER A 92 6.96 9.98 -11.40
CA SER A 92 6.39 10.00 -10.06
C SER A 92 4.87 10.18 -10.09
N ALA A 93 4.35 11.08 -10.94
CA ALA A 93 2.90 11.30 -11.07
C ALA A 93 2.15 10.04 -11.51
N VAL A 94 2.67 9.32 -12.51
CA VAL A 94 2.10 8.04 -12.94
C VAL A 94 2.22 6.99 -11.85
N THR A 95 3.35 6.94 -11.15
CA THR A 95 3.56 6.03 -10.00
C THR A 95 2.55 6.31 -8.89
N VAL A 96 2.36 7.59 -8.51
CA VAL A 96 1.35 8.00 -7.51
C VAL A 96 -0.03 7.52 -7.91
N ALA A 97 -0.47 7.80 -9.15
CA ALA A 97 -1.79 7.40 -9.62
C ALA A 97 -2.02 5.88 -9.52
N ASN A 98 -1.05 5.09 -9.95
CA ASN A 98 -1.15 3.63 -9.95
C ASN A 98 -1.09 3.02 -8.55
N LEU A 99 -0.12 3.42 -7.73
CA LEU A 99 0.02 2.85 -6.39
C LEU A 99 -1.09 3.29 -5.42
N THR A 100 -1.60 4.52 -5.52
CA THR A 100 -2.71 4.98 -4.67
C THR A 100 -4.07 4.42 -5.07
N ALA A 101 -4.26 4.09 -6.35
CA ALA A 101 -5.49 3.43 -6.80
C ALA A 101 -5.66 2.04 -6.15
N SER A 102 -4.58 1.30 -5.93
CA SER A 102 -4.62 -0.07 -5.41
C SER A 102 -5.29 -0.18 -4.04
N PRO A 103 -4.90 0.53 -2.96
CA PRO A 103 -5.58 0.42 -1.67
C PRO A 103 -7.03 0.90 -1.69
N ILE A 104 -7.37 1.82 -2.60
CA ILE A 104 -8.76 2.29 -2.77
C ILE A 104 -9.62 1.18 -3.37
N LEU A 105 -9.14 0.54 -4.44
CA LEU A 105 -9.86 -0.57 -5.09
C LEU A 105 -9.96 -1.78 -4.15
N LEU A 106 -8.87 -2.16 -3.47
CA LEU A 106 -8.90 -3.22 -2.46
C LEU A 106 -9.89 -2.94 -1.33
N SER A 107 -10.05 -1.69 -0.90
CA SER A 107 -11.06 -1.31 0.10
C SER A 107 -12.48 -1.54 -0.42
N PHE A 108 -12.71 -1.31 -1.72
CA PHE A 108 -13.99 -1.60 -2.34
C PHE A 108 -14.27 -3.11 -2.42
N ASP A 109 -13.27 -3.91 -2.78
CA ASP A 109 -13.39 -5.37 -2.81
C ASP A 109 -13.66 -5.95 -1.41
N LEU A 110 -13.02 -5.40 -0.36
CA LEU A 110 -13.32 -5.76 1.04
C LEU A 110 -14.78 -5.46 1.40
N ALA A 111 -15.36 -4.37 0.89
CA ALA A 111 -16.78 -4.08 1.11
C ALA A 111 -17.68 -5.14 0.45
N ILE A 112 -17.34 -5.60 -0.76
CA ILE A 112 -18.09 -6.66 -1.46
C ILE A 112 -18.00 -7.98 -0.68
N PHE A 113 -16.81 -8.35 -0.20
CA PHE A 113 -16.65 -9.51 0.71
C PHE A 113 -17.52 -9.37 1.95
N GLY A 114 -17.54 -8.18 2.56
CA GLY A 114 -18.39 -7.88 3.71
C GLY A 114 -19.88 -8.10 3.40
N VAL A 115 -20.35 -7.68 2.22
CA VAL A 115 -21.74 -7.90 1.77
C VAL A 115 -22.03 -9.39 1.62
N ALA A 116 -21.15 -10.17 0.99
CA ALA A 116 -21.32 -11.62 0.84
C ALA A 116 -21.44 -12.34 2.19
N ALA A 117 -20.64 -11.90 3.19
CA ALA A 117 -20.62 -12.47 4.52
C ALA A 117 -21.69 -11.91 5.48
N TYR A 118 -22.38 -10.81 5.15
CA TYR A 118 -23.27 -10.13 6.10
C TYR A 118 -24.51 -10.94 6.45
N ARG A 119 -25.21 -11.50 5.44
CA ARG A 119 -26.42 -12.31 5.61
C ARG A 119 -26.40 -13.53 4.69
N PRO A 120 -25.39 -14.38 4.73
CA PRO A 120 -25.20 -15.44 3.73
C PRO A 120 -26.34 -16.48 3.71
N ALA A 121 -26.98 -16.74 4.85
CA ALA A 121 -28.13 -17.66 4.93
C ALA A 121 -29.44 -17.09 4.36
N GLN A 122 -29.50 -15.78 4.04
CA GLN A 122 -30.69 -15.11 3.53
C GLN A 122 -30.56 -14.73 2.05
N ILE A 123 -29.39 -14.93 1.46
CA ILE A 123 -29.09 -14.60 0.08
C ILE A 123 -29.09 -15.89 -0.75
N ASN A 124 -29.56 -15.80 -2.00
CA ASN A 124 -29.48 -16.93 -2.93
C ASN A 124 -27.99 -17.36 -3.10
N PRO A 125 -27.66 -18.66 -3.02
CA PRO A 125 -26.30 -19.16 -3.16
C PRO A 125 -25.56 -18.65 -4.41
N GLU A 126 -26.23 -18.54 -5.55
CA GLU A 126 -25.66 -18.01 -6.79
C GLU A 126 -25.25 -16.54 -6.68
N ILE A 127 -26.00 -15.75 -5.92
CA ILE A 127 -25.65 -14.34 -5.63
C ILE A 127 -24.44 -14.28 -4.71
N THR A 128 -24.40 -15.12 -3.67
CA THR A 128 -23.26 -15.20 -2.76
C THR A 128 -21.98 -15.57 -3.51
N ARG A 129 -22.06 -16.57 -4.39
CA ARG A 129 -20.94 -16.97 -5.25
C ARG A 129 -20.52 -15.83 -6.18
N ALA A 130 -21.45 -15.16 -6.86
CA ALA A 130 -21.14 -14.05 -7.73
C ALA A 130 -20.45 -12.89 -6.98
N LEU A 131 -20.90 -12.55 -5.76
CA LEU A 131 -20.26 -11.54 -4.92
C LEU A 131 -18.84 -11.97 -4.51
N SER A 132 -18.67 -13.24 -4.14
CA SER A 132 -17.36 -13.81 -3.83
C SER A 132 -16.40 -13.72 -5.01
N ASP A 133 -16.86 -14.14 -6.20
CA ASP A 133 -16.06 -14.10 -7.42
C ASP A 133 -15.68 -12.66 -7.81
N ILE A 134 -16.63 -11.71 -7.73
CA ILE A 134 -16.36 -10.29 -8.00
C ILE A 134 -15.29 -9.76 -7.06
N ALA A 135 -15.41 -10.02 -5.77
CA ALA A 135 -14.46 -9.51 -4.77
C ALA A 135 -13.07 -10.15 -4.96
N TRP A 136 -12.98 -11.47 -5.20
CA TRP A 136 -11.70 -12.13 -5.44
C TRP A 136 -11.05 -11.73 -6.75
N LEU A 137 -11.79 -11.75 -7.86
CA LEU A 137 -11.26 -11.32 -9.15
C LEU A 137 -10.91 -9.83 -9.14
N GLY A 138 -11.73 -9.01 -8.46
CA GLY A 138 -11.49 -7.58 -8.28
C GLY A 138 -10.19 -7.32 -7.54
N SER A 139 -9.98 -7.99 -6.40
CA SER A 139 -8.78 -7.81 -5.58
C SER A 139 -7.48 -8.18 -6.32
N GLN A 140 -7.56 -9.13 -7.23
CA GLN A 140 -6.40 -9.53 -8.05
C GLN A 140 -6.29 -8.73 -9.35
N HIS A 141 -7.37 -8.11 -9.83
CA HIS A 141 -7.36 -7.31 -11.07
C HIS A 141 -6.56 -6.01 -10.95
N ILE A 142 -6.14 -5.62 -9.77
CA ILE A 142 -5.25 -4.46 -9.56
C ILE A 142 -3.81 -4.68 -10.04
N TRP A 143 -3.43 -5.92 -10.43
CA TRP A 143 -2.06 -6.26 -10.83
C TRP A 143 -1.45 -5.32 -11.89
N PRO A 144 -2.18 -4.80 -12.93
CA PRO A 144 -1.55 -3.91 -13.89
C PRO A 144 -1.08 -2.60 -13.27
N MET A 145 -1.87 -2.07 -12.32
CA MET A 145 -1.53 -0.83 -11.61
C MET A 145 -0.35 -1.06 -10.66
N LEU A 146 -0.35 -2.17 -9.90
CA LEU A 146 0.76 -2.54 -9.03
C LEU A 146 2.03 -2.76 -9.85
N THR A 147 1.97 -3.55 -10.92
CA THR A 147 3.10 -3.82 -11.81
C THR A 147 3.72 -2.52 -12.34
N LEU A 148 2.89 -1.64 -12.92
CA LEU A 148 3.38 -0.38 -13.47
C LEU A 148 3.94 0.53 -12.38
N GLY A 149 3.24 0.68 -11.27
CA GLY A 149 3.67 1.50 -10.14
C GLY A 149 4.99 1.03 -9.54
N MET A 150 5.16 -0.27 -9.31
CA MET A 150 6.40 -0.85 -8.78
C MET A 150 7.54 -0.80 -9.79
N ALA A 151 7.28 -1.09 -11.06
CA ALA A 151 8.31 -1.01 -12.10
C ALA A 151 8.85 0.42 -12.25
N LEU A 152 7.97 1.42 -12.31
CA LEU A 152 8.35 2.82 -12.39
C LEU A 152 9.10 3.28 -11.13
N SER A 153 8.65 2.84 -9.93
CA SER A 153 9.38 3.09 -8.68
C SER A 153 10.78 2.53 -8.73
N GLY A 154 10.92 1.28 -9.18
CA GLY A 154 12.22 0.61 -9.32
C GLY A 154 13.17 1.37 -10.25
N VAL A 155 12.68 1.72 -11.44
CA VAL A 155 13.46 2.50 -12.42
C VAL A 155 13.88 3.86 -11.84
N LEU A 156 12.96 4.55 -11.16
CA LEU A 156 13.25 5.86 -10.58
C LEU A 156 14.29 5.77 -9.46
N ILE A 157 14.15 4.80 -8.55
CA ILE A 157 15.12 4.56 -7.49
C ILE A 157 16.51 4.31 -8.08
N LEU A 158 16.62 3.46 -9.11
CA LEU A 158 17.90 3.13 -9.75
C LEU A 158 18.53 4.33 -10.47
N ARG A 159 17.71 5.18 -11.10
CA ARG A 159 18.19 6.40 -11.80
C ARG A 159 18.63 7.52 -10.88
N THR A 160 18.16 7.52 -9.64
CA THR A 160 18.44 8.60 -8.68
C THR A 160 19.53 8.25 -7.67
N GLN A 161 20.25 7.16 -7.89
CA GLN A 161 21.39 6.78 -7.04
C GLN A 161 22.43 7.91 -6.98
N GLY A 162 23.01 8.11 -5.78
CA GLY A 162 23.98 9.18 -5.53
C GLY A 162 23.39 10.54 -5.14
N ARG A 163 22.07 10.70 -5.12
CA ARG A 163 21.42 11.87 -4.52
C ARG A 163 21.30 11.69 -3.00
N SER A 164 21.28 12.79 -2.26
CA SER A 164 21.32 12.79 -0.78
C SER A 164 20.19 11.97 -0.13
N GLU A 165 18.98 12.02 -0.68
CA GLU A 165 17.81 11.33 -0.14
C GLU A 165 17.46 10.04 -0.94
N SER A 166 18.38 9.50 -1.74
CA SER A 166 18.10 8.34 -2.57
C SER A 166 17.79 7.09 -1.74
N LEU A 167 16.74 6.38 -2.15
CA LEU A 167 16.45 5.04 -1.63
C LEU A 167 17.52 4.06 -2.14
N PRO A 168 17.84 3.00 -1.37
CA PRO A 168 18.94 2.10 -1.74
C PRO A 168 18.66 1.34 -3.05
N ALA A 169 19.70 1.09 -3.84
CA ALA A 169 19.60 0.44 -5.16
C ALA A 169 18.96 -0.95 -5.09
N TRP A 170 19.20 -1.72 -4.01
CA TRP A 170 18.60 -3.04 -3.84
C TRP A 170 17.07 -2.97 -3.82
N LEU A 171 16.47 -1.89 -3.26
CA LEU A 171 15.02 -1.70 -3.28
C LEU A 171 14.51 -1.45 -4.70
N GLY A 172 15.27 -0.73 -5.53
CA GLY A 172 14.95 -0.54 -6.93
C GLY A 172 14.87 -1.86 -7.69
N TRP A 173 15.88 -2.73 -7.52
CA TRP A 173 15.88 -4.07 -8.12
C TRP A 173 14.76 -4.94 -7.55
N PHE A 174 14.53 -4.91 -6.25
CA PHE A 174 13.44 -5.66 -5.62
C PHE A 174 12.09 -5.22 -6.17
N SER A 175 11.87 -3.91 -6.36
CA SER A 175 10.62 -3.39 -6.97
C SER A 175 10.39 -3.95 -8.38
N LEU A 176 11.45 -4.07 -9.20
CA LEU A 176 11.33 -4.66 -10.53
C LEU A 176 11.01 -6.17 -10.49
N VAL A 177 11.61 -6.90 -9.55
CA VAL A 177 11.32 -8.33 -9.37
C VAL A 177 9.87 -8.53 -8.92
N VAL A 178 9.39 -7.76 -7.94
CA VAL A 178 8.00 -7.85 -7.47
C VAL A 178 7.02 -7.47 -8.59
N ALA A 179 7.31 -6.40 -9.35
CA ALA A 179 6.50 -6.05 -10.52
C ALA A 179 6.39 -7.21 -11.53
N LEU A 180 7.45 -7.99 -11.71
CA LEU A 180 7.42 -9.17 -12.58
C LEU A 180 6.56 -10.30 -11.98
N CYS A 181 6.61 -10.50 -10.65
CA CYS A 181 5.81 -11.52 -9.97
C CYS A 181 4.30 -11.28 -10.09
N GLU A 182 3.86 -10.02 -10.17
CA GLU A 182 2.45 -9.66 -10.36
C GLU A 182 1.84 -10.23 -11.66
N PHE A 183 2.64 -10.53 -12.67
CA PHE A 183 2.16 -11.19 -13.90
C PHE A 183 1.62 -12.61 -13.64
N GLY A 184 1.94 -13.22 -12.51
CA GLY A 184 1.33 -14.48 -12.08
C GLY A 184 -0.20 -14.43 -11.95
N GLN A 185 -0.77 -13.23 -11.82
CA GLN A 185 -2.22 -13.01 -11.72
C GLN A 185 -2.92 -12.97 -13.09
N VAL A 186 -2.19 -12.83 -14.20
CA VAL A 186 -2.80 -12.75 -15.55
C VAL A 186 -3.72 -13.92 -15.90
N PRO A 187 -3.34 -15.19 -15.61
CA PRO A 187 -4.17 -16.33 -15.98
C PRO A 187 -5.46 -16.50 -15.18
N ILE A 188 -5.63 -15.79 -14.07
CA ILE A 188 -6.77 -16.00 -13.14
C ILE A 188 -8.13 -15.93 -13.83
N PHE A 189 -8.28 -15.09 -14.85
CA PHE A 189 -9.54 -14.93 -15.58
C PHE A 189 -9.83 -16.09 -16.56
N PHE A 190 -8.88 -16.98 -16.77
CA PHE A 190 -8.96 -18.04 -17.77
C PHE A 190 -9.01 -19.43 -17.15
N VAL A 191 -8.68 -19.57 -15.84
CA VAL A 191 -8.59 -20.84 -15.16
C VAL A 191 -9.29 -20.79 -13.80
N THR A 192 -10.07 -21.84 -13.48
CA THR A 192 -10.80 -21.98 -12.23
C THR A 192 -10.15 -22.96 -11.25
N SER A 193 -9.05 -23.59 -11.66
CA SER A 193 -8.32 -24.56 -10.82
C SER A 193 -6.84 -24.61 -11.21
N GLY A 194 -6.01 -25.14 -10.31
CA GLY A 194 -4.57 -25.29 -10.52
C GLY A 194 -3.74 -24.11 -10.01
N PRO A 195 -2.43 -24.09 -10.29
CA PRO A 195 -1.51 -23.14 -9.65
C PRO A 195 -1.75 -21.66 -10.02
N PHE A 196 -2.48 -21.39 -11.08
CA PHE A 196 -2.79 -20.04 -11.55
C PHE A 196 -4.27 -19.66 -11.40
N SER A 197 -5.07 -20.49 -10.68
CA SER A 197 -6.40 -20.06 -10.23
C SER A 197 -6.29 -18.99 -9.14
N GLY A 198 -7.39 -18.29 -8.84
CA GLY A 198 -7.39 -17.22 -7.85
C GLY A 198 -6.95 -17.63 -6.45
N ASP A 199 -7.12 -18.91 -6.11
CA ASP A 199 -6.64 -19.55 -4.87
C ASP A 199 -5.32 -20.31 -5.05
N GLY A 200 -4.67 -20.21 -6.22
CA GLY A 200 -3.49 -20.95 -6.60
C GLY A 200 -2.17 -20.30 -6.20
N ALA A 201 -1.11 -21.12 -6.14
CA ALA A 201 0.22 -20.70 -5.71
C ALA A 201 0.82 -19.59 -6.60
N GLY A 202 0.58 -19.63 -7.89
CA GLY A 202 1.15 -18.66 -8.85
C GLY A 202 0.39 -17.33 -8.89
N ALA A 203 -0.92 -17.35 -8.69
CA ALA A 203 -1.72 -16.13 -8.75
C ALA A 203 -1.81 -15.42 -7.39
N TRP A 204 -2.16 -16.16 -6.33
CA TRP A 204 -2.36 -15.56 -5.00
C TRP A 204 -1.07 -15.48 -4.19
N TYR A 205 -0.42 -16.64 -3.96
CA TYR A 205 0.70 -16.67 -3.03
C TYR A 205 1.94 -15.95 -3.57
N LEU A 206 2.26 -16.10 -4.86
CA LEU A 206 3.43 -15.44 -5.43
C LEU A 206 3.31 -13.92 -5.34
N ALA A 207 2.18 -13.34 -5.74
CA ALA A 207 1.94 -11.91 -5.67
C ALA A 207 1.92 -11.42 -4.21
N THR A 208 1.13 -12.04 -3.34
CA THR A 208 0.97 -11.63 -1.94
C THR A 208 2.28 -11.72 -1.16
N PHE A 209 3.03 -12.83 -1.29
CA PHE A 209 4.29 -13.04 -0.58
C PHE A 209 5.49 -12.27 -1.17
N THR A 210 5.35 -11.61 -2.30
CA THR A 210 6.36 -10.67 -2.80
C THR A 210 5.98 -9.22 -2.50
N TRP A 211 4.72 -8.87 -2.65
CA TRP A 211 4.22 -7.51 -2.42
C TRP A 211 4.27 -7.08 -0.94
N GLY A 212 3.81 -7.92 -0.01
CA GLY A 212 3.87 -7.62 1.42
C GLY A 212 5.28 -7.34 1.93
N PRO A 213 6.27 -8.22 1.71
CA PRO A 213 7.67 -7.95 2.03
C PRO A 213 8.24 -6.71 1.35
N TRP A 214 7.81 -6.38 0.12
CA TRP A 214 8.22 -5.15 -0.56
C TRP A 214 7.75 -3.90 0.18
N ILE A 215 6.51 -3.86 0.66
CA ILE A 215 5.99 -2.76 1.47
C ILE A 215 6.82 -2.56 2.74
N LEU A 216 7.13 -3.65 3.45
CA LEU A 216 7.95 -3.61 4.66
C LEU A 216 9.37 -3.12 4.37
N ALA A 217 9.98 -3.64 3.31
CA ALA A 217 11.33 -3.28 2.88
C ALA A 217 11.41 -1.81 2.47
N ALA A 218 10.44 -1.32 1.71
CA ALA A 218 10.36 0.08 1.30
C ALA A 218 10.08 1.00 2.50
N GLY A 219 9.18 0.60 3.42
CA GLY A 219 8.92 1.32 4.66
C GLY A 219 10.18 1.47 5.52
N TRP A 220 10.94 0.38 5.67
CA TRP A 220 12.21 0.40 6.40
C TRP A 220 13.27 1.30 5.72
N ALA A 221 13.39 1.22 4.39
CA ALA A 221 14.31 2.06 3.64
C ALA A 221 13.95 3.56 3.77
N MET A 222 12.66 3.90 3.65
CA MET A 222 12.18 5.27 3.89
C MET A 222 12.52 5.74 5.31
N TRP A 223 12.25 4.92 6.31
CA TRP A 223 12.55 5.23 7.71
C TRP A 223 14.02 5.57 7.93
N GLN A 224 14.93 4.81 7.32
CA GLN A 224 16.36 5.04 7.41
C GLN A 224 16.82 6.34 6.73
N VAL A 225 16.32 6.59 5.50
CA VAL A 225 16.67 7.81 4.75
C VAL A 225 16.20 9.04 5.51
N LEU A 226 14.94 9.08 5.93
CA LEU A 226 14.37 10.19 6.69
C LEU A 226 15.09 10.41 8.03
N GLY A 227 15.56 9.33 8.68
CA GLY A 227 16.32 9.44 9.91
C GLY A 227 17.69 10.12 9.72
N ARG A 228 18.38 9.85 8.59
CA ARG A 228 19.66 10.50 8.25
C ARG A 228 19.47 11.97 7.94
N SER A 229 18.50 12.30 7.09
CA SER A 229 18.19 13.67 6.69
C SER A 229 17.85 14.56 7.90
N GLN A 230 17.16 14.02 8.91
CA GLN A 230 16.88 14.73 10.16
C GLN A 230 18.14 15.06 10.96
N LEU A 231 19.17 14.20 10.90
CA LEU A 231 20.44 14.42 11.62
C LEU A 231 21.37 15.41 10.88
N GLU A 232 21.25 15.49 9.56
CA GLU A 232 22.07 16.37 8.72
C GLU A 232 21.59 17.84 8.74
N HIS A 233 20.33 18.12 9.11
CA HIS A 233 19.74 19.46 9.14
C HIS A 233 19.31 19.93 10.55
N PRO A 234 20.15 19.78 11.59
CA PRO A 234 19.81 20.27 12.94
C PRO A 234 19.80 21.80 13.03
N ALA A 235 20.41 22.50 12.06
CA ALA A 235 20.67 23.92 12.14
C ALA A 235 19.50 24.80 11.65
N ASP A 236 18.58 24.31 10.86
CA ASP A 236 17.48 25.09 10.33
C ASP A 236 16.44 25.48 11.39
N ASP A 237 16.27 24.65 12.42
CA ASP A 237 15.43 24.98 13.59
C ASP A 237 16.03 26.12 14.44
N ALA A 238 17.34 26.28 14.47
CA ALA A 238 18.02 27.36 15.19
C ALA A 238 17.94 28.70 14.42
N ALA A 239 17.92 28.67 13.09
CA ALA A 239 17.80 29.86 12.26
C ALA A 239 16.40 30.51 12.33
N LEU A 240 15.35 29.69 12.57
CA LEU A 240 13.98 30.16 12.76
C LEU A 240 13.73 30.78 14.15
N GLN A 241 14.64 30.56 15.12
CA GLN A 241 14.58 31.11 16.46
C GLN A 241 15.37 32.42 16.63
N VAL A 242 15.84 33.04 15.54
CA VAL A 242 16.45 34.38 15.63
C VAL A 242 15.37 35.35 16.16
N PRO A 243 15.52 35.88 17.38
CA PRO A 243 14.52 36.80 17.92
C PRO A 243 14.44 37.99 16.96
N VAL A 244 13.23 38.33 16.52
CA VAL A 244 12.93 39.56 15.81
C VAL A 244 13.48 40.69 16.69
N ARG A 245 14.62 41.25 16.31
CA ARG A 245 15.12 42.45 16.98
C ARG A 245 14.00 43.49 16.95
N PRO A 246 13.56 44.01 18.10
CA PRO A 246 12.60 45.09 18.08
C PRO A 246 13.23 46.20 17.27
N SER A 247 12.54 46.61 16.22
CA SER A 247 12.88 47.81 15.44
C SER A 247 13.10 48.96 16.44
N SER A 248 14.33 49.47 16.50
CA SER A 248 14.62 50.65 17.30
C SER A 248 13.79 51.82 16.74
N ALA A 249 12.61 51.97 17.32
CA ALA A 249 11.82 53.16 17.12
C ALA A 249 12.61 54.35 17.68
N GLY A 250 13.03 55.24 16.83
CA GLY A 250 13.52 56.53 17.29
C GLY A 250 14.81 57.06 16.64
N ASP A 251 14.83 57.27 15.33
CA ASP A 251 15.62 58.37 14.78
C ASP A 251 14.73 59.62 14.67
N PRO A 252 14.96 60.66 15.49
CA PRO A 252 14.26 61.91 15.32
C PRO A 252 14.78 62.60 14.08
N ILE A 253 13.87 62.92 13.17
CA ILE A 253 14.09 63.78 12.02
C ILE A 253 14.51 65.14 12.58
N THR A 254 15.79 65.45 12.55
CA THR A 254 16.29 66.85 12.71
C THR A 254 16.26 67.57 11.34
N ARG A 255 15.61 68.71 11.39
CA ARG A 255 15.33 69.63 10.35
C ARG A 255 16.57 70.08 9.55
#